data_7d913ab6159a34843e359c544e35c4d5
#
_entry.id   7d913ab6159a34843e359c544e35c4d5
#
_cell.length_a   1.000
_cell.length_b   1.000
_cell.length_c   1.000
_cell.angle_alpha   90.00
_cell.angle_beta   90.00
_cell.angle_gamma   90.00
#
_symmetry.space_group_name_H-M   'P 1'
#
loop_
_entity.id
_entity.type
_entity.pdbx_description
1 polymer ?
#
loop_
_entity_poly.entity_id
_entity_poly.type
_entity_poly.pdbx_seq_one_letter_code
_entity_poly.pdbx_strand_id
1 'polypeptide(L)'
;TLYFKDDDSRLSFLQGNYITMTNLSDEDVDRIIKMKLPMNISVHTTNPELRVKLTKNPNAGKCLDYLYKMAAAGIEINTQIVLCPGLNDGKELEKTLTDLCMLYPAVKSVACVPVGVTRFRDKLPKLELFNEETAGKAIDTLEFFGDMMFEKYHDRVVYASDEFYLTAKRKMPDYEFYGDFDQFENGVGMCASLQKEFIDALADKREFGETDDKERHISVATGVLAAPLIETLGKMLKTDFPNTVVDVYTIRND
;
A
#
# COMPACT_ATOMS: atom_id res chain seq x y z
N THR A 1 31.37 -5.52 -0.36
CA THR A 1 29.90 -5.31 -0.33
C THR A 1 29.56 -4.05 -1.09
N LEU A 2 28.75 -4.18 -2.12
CA LEU A 2 28.30 -3.09 -2.98
C LEU A 2 27.10 -2.32 -2.38
N TYR A 3 26.90 -2.41 -1.06
CA TYR A 3 25.80 -1.69 -0.43
C TYR A 3 26.28 -0.34 0.06
N PHE A 4 25.85 0.72 -0.63
CA PHE A 4 25.79 2.02 -0.01
C PHE A 4 24.80 1.96 1.14
N LYS A 5 25.21 2.40 2.33
CA LYS A 5 24.26 2.74 3.37
C LYS A 5 23.67 4.10 2.98
N ASP A 6 22.48 4.05 2.42
CA ASP A 6 21.72 5.27 2.18
C ASP A 6 21.30 5.89 3.51
N ASP A 7 21.24 7.20 3.52
CA ASP A 7 20.60 7.97 4.57
C ASP A 7 19.09 7.85 4.39
N ASP A 8 18.49 6.88 5.09
CA ASP A 8 17.07 6.54 4.96
C ASP A 8 16.16 7.76 5.16
N SER A 9 16.52 8.68 6.07
CA SER A 9 15.73 9.87 6.32
C SER A 9 15.74 10.84 5.14
N ARG A 10 16.87 10.96 4.44
CA ARG A 10 16.96 11.76 3.22
C ARG A 10 16.17 11.14 2.08
N LEU A 11 16.23 9.82 1.92
CA LEU A 11 15.46 9.11 0.90
C LEU A 11 13.96 9.19 1.17
N SER A 12 13.54 9.13 2.43
CA SER A 12 12.14 9.36 2.80
C SER A 12 11.66 10.73 2.39
N PHE A 13 12.43 11.77 2.68
CA PHE A 13 12.07 13.13 2.33
C PHE A 13 12.13 13.41 0.82
N LEU A 14 13.20 12.94 0.14
CA LEU A 14 13.44 13.29 -1.28
C LEU A 14 12.65 12.42 -2.26
N GLN A 15 12.35 11.17 -1.89
CA GLN A 15 11.79 10.16 -2.79
C GLN A 15 10.53 9.49 -2.24
N GLY A 16 10.04 9.90 -1.07
CA GLY A 16 8.86 9.29 -0.46
C GLY A 16 9.08 7.88 0.10
N ASN A 17 10.32 7.42 0.25
CA ASN A 17 10.60 6.08 0.76
C ASN A 17 10.16 5.90 2.21
N TYR A 18 9.63 4.71 2.53
CA TYR A 18 9.23 4.34 3.88
C TYR A 18 10.43 3.88 4.70
N ILE A 19 10.66 4.53 5.85
CA ILE A 19 11.78 4.24 6.75
C ILE A 19 11.32 3.58 8.06
N THR A 20 12.21 2.81 8.68
CA THR A 20 11.94 2.17 9.98
C THR A 20 12.32 3.06 11.17
N MET A 21 12.93 4.21 10.94
CA MET A 21 13.49 5.12 11.94
C MET A 21 14.64 4.54 12.81
N THR A 22 15.07 3.31 12.55
CA THR A 22 16.02 2.59 13.42
C THR A 22 17.44 3.13 13.41
N ASN A 23 17.75 4.00 12.45
CA ASN A 23 19.04 4.68 12.29
C ASN A 23 18.96 6.21 12.46
N LEU A 24 17.80 6.73 12.92
CA LEU A 24 17.68 8.13 13.30
C LEU A 24 18.33 8.39 14.66
N SER A 25 18.97 9.54 14.79
CA SER A 25 19.38 10.10 16.07
C SER A 25 18.34 11.10 16.62
N ASP A 26 18.47 11.48 17.88
CA ASP A 26 17.63 12.53 18.48
C ASP A 26 17.78 13.86 17.72
N GLU A 27 19.01 14.18 17.29
CA GLU A 27 19.31 15.38 16.51
C GLU A 27 18.64 15.36 15.12
N ASP A 28 18.54 14.17 14.48
CA ASP A 28 17.83 14.02 13.20
C ASP A 28 16.33 14.25 13.38
N VAL A 29 15.73 13.69 14.45
CA VAL A 29 14.32 13.91 14.77
C VAL A 29 14.04 15.38 15.09
N ASP A 30 14.90 16.05 15.87
CA ASP A 30 14.76 17.48 16.17
C ASP A 30 14.86 18.33 14.90
N ARG A 31 15.73 17.95 13.97
CA ARG A 31 15.85 18.61 12.66
C ARG A 31 14.59 18.42 11.80
N ILE A 32 14.07 17.19 11.72
CA ILE A 32 12.81 16.87 11.00
C ILE A 32 11.67 17.75 11.54
N ILE A 33 11.52 17.80 12.87
CA ILE A 33 10.50 18.62 13.54
C ILE A 33 10.67 20.10 13.26
N LYS A 34 11.90 20.60 13.37
CA LYS A 34 12.21 22.03 13.12
C LYS A 34 11.93 22.43 11.69
N MET A 35 12.23 21.56 10.74
CA MET A 35 12.04 21.82 9.29
C MET A 35 10.61 21.48 8.82
N LYS A 36 9.78 20.90 9.67
CA LYS A 36 8.42 20.45 9.31
C LYS A 36 8.41 19.49 8.11
N LEU A 37 9.35 18.55 8.08
CA LEU A 37 9.45 17.59 6.98
C LEU A 37 8.38 16.51 7.12
N PRO A 38 7.57 16.24 6.08
CA PRO A 38 6.67 15.10 6.08
C PRO A 38 7.47 13.80 6.07
N MET A 39 6.94 12.76 6.70
CA MET A 39 7.64 11.48 6.87
C MET A 39 6.80 10.29 6.44
N ASN A 40 7.44 9.36 5.72
CA ASN A 40 6.87 8.06 5.40
C ASN A 40 7.52 6.98 6.27
N ILE A 41 6.72 6.31 7.12
CA ILE A 41 7.24 5.44 8.18
C ILE A 41 6.70 4.02 8.07
N SER A 42 7.60 3.03 7.95
CA SER A 42 7.29 1.61 8.11
C SER A 42 7.14 1.29 9.61
N VAL A 43 5.89 1.23 10.07
CA VAL A 43 5.58 0.99 11.49
C VAL A 43 5.54 -0.51 11.79
N HIS A 44 4.83 -1.29 10.99
CA HIS A 44 4.56 -2.73 11.10
C HIS A 44 3.76 -3.13 12.35
N THR A 45 4.04 -2.55 13.50
CA THR A 45 3.32 -2.69 14.76
C THR A 45 3.74 -1.60 15.74
N THR A 46 2.83 -1.19 16.63
CA THR A 46 3.11 -0.29 17.76
C THR A 46 3.53 -1.05 19.05
N ASN A 47 3.60 -2.37 19.00
CA ASN A 47 4.16 -3.19 20.06
C ASN A 47 5.68 -3.20 19.94
N PRO A 48 6.42 -2.61 20.93
CA PRO A 48 7.87 -2.47 20.84
C PRO A 48 8.62 -3.80 20.72
N GLU A 49 8.19 -4.81 21.47
CA GLU A 49 8.84 -6.13 21.49
C GLU A 49 8.62 -6.86 20.16
N LEU A 50 7.39 -6.83 19.66
CA LEU A 50 7.06 -7.43 18.37
C LEU A 50 7.78 -6.71 17.22
N ARG A 51 7.89 -5.38 17.29
CA ARG A 51 8.61 -4.59 16.29
C ARG A 51 10.09 -4.97 16.21
N VAL A 52 10.75 -5.17 17.36
CA VAL A 52 12.14 -5.68 17.42
C VAL A 52 12.24 -7.06 16.76
N LYS A 53 11.26 -7.95 17.02
CA LYS A 53 11.23 -9.30 16.44
C LYS A 53 11.04 -9.27 14.92
N LEU A 54 10.13 -8.44 14.42
CA LEU A 54 9.82 -8.31 12.98
C LEU A 54 11.00 -7.72 12.19
N THR A 55 11.57 -6.64 12.69
CA THR A 55 12.65 -5.91 12.00
C THR A 55 14.03 -6.51 12.26
N LYS A 56 14.16 -7.39 13.26
CA LYS A 56 15.44 -7.93 13.77
C LYS A 56 16.44 -6.83 14.17
N ASN A 57 15.93 -5.70 14.62
CA ASN A 57 16.73 -4.56 15.04
C ASN A 57 16.39 -4.21 16.50
N PRO A 58 17.35 -4.27 17.43
CA PRO A 58 17.11 -4.01 18.85
C PRO A 58 16.64 -2.59 19.16
N ASN A 59 16.91 -1.64 18.27
CA ASN A 59 16.49 -0.25 18.43
C ASN A 59 15.05 0.00 17.97
N ALA A 60 14.44 -0.93 17.23
CA ALA A 60 13.14 -0.71 16.61
C ALA A 60 12.01 -0.42 17.59
N GLY A 61 12.07 -0.99 18.80
CA GLY A 61 11.08 -0.69 19.85
C GLY A 61 11.16 0.76 20.32
N LYS A 62 12.38 1.26 20.60
CA LYS A 62 12.60 2.64 21.07
C LYS A 62 12.25 3.68 20.01
N CYS A 63 12.42 3.36 18.72
CA CYS A 63 12.12 4.29 17.64
C CYS A 63 10.63 4.62 17.52
N LEU A 64 9.74 3.88 18.18
CA LEU A 64 8.33 4.28 18.28
C LEU A 64 8.16 5.61 19.02
N ASP A 65 9.03 5.93 19.99
CA ASP A 65 9.01 7.22 20.68
C ASP A 65 9.20 8.39 19.70
N TYR A 66 9.97 8.18 18.64
CA TYR A 66 10.15 9.18 17.56
C TYR A 66 8.88 9.42 16.77
N LEU A 67 8.11 8.36 16.48
CA LEU A 67 6.80 8.50 15.85
C LEU A 67 5.88 9.39 16.67
N TYR A 68 5.75 9.10 17.97
CA TYR A 68 4.91 9.90 18.88
C TYR A 68 5.41 11.34 19.04
N LYS A 69 6.73 11.53 19.13
CA LYS A 69 7.36 12.86 19.22
C LYS A 69 7.09 13.70 17.97
N MET A 70 7.23 13.11 16.77
CA MET A 70 6.95 13.79 15.51
C MET A 70 5.46 14.10 15.36
N ALA A 71 4.58 13.14 15.69
CA ALA A 71 3.14 13.35 15.65
C ALA A 71 2.70 14.48 16.61
N ALA A 72 3.21 14.50 17.85
CA ALA A 72 2.94 15.56 18.82
C ALA A 72 3.45 16.94 18.35
N ALA A 73 4.48 16.97 17.53
CA ALA A 73 5.00 18.21 16.91
C ALA A 73 4.22 18.61 15.64
N GLY A 74 3.18 17.87 15.25
CA GLY A 74 2.35 18.14 14.08
C GLY A 74 3.08 17.90 12.75
N ILE A 75 3.99 16.92 12.71
CA ILE A 75 4.58 16.44 11.46
C ILE A 75 3.56 15.58 10.74
N GLU A 76 3.39 15.79 9.45
CA GLU A 76 2.57 14.95 8.59
C GLU A 76 3.26 13.60 8.37
N ILE A 77 2.55 12.52 8.65
CA ILE A 77 3.11 11.17 8.63
C ILE A 77 2.21 10.23 7.85
N ASN A 78 2.76 9.59 6.82
CA ASN A 78 2.17 8.44 6.18
C ASN A 78 2.80 7.16 6.74
N THR A 79 1.98 6.18 7.08
CA THR A 79 2.48 4.94 7.68
C THR A 79 2.20 3.72 6.82
N GLN A 80 3.08 2.72 6.91
CA GLN A 80 2.96 1.44 6.24
C GLN A 80 3.06 0.30 7.25
N ILE A 81 2.21 -0.70 7.08
CA ILE A 81 2.22 -1.95 7.81
C ILE A 81 2.38 -3.10 6.80
N VAL A 82 3.51 -3.79 6.82
CA VAL A 82 3.63 -5.09 6.14
C VAL A 82 3.02 -6.13 7.07
N LEU A 83 1.86 -6.65 6.68
CA LEU A 83 1.09 -7.59 7.49
C LEU A 83 1.56 -9.01 7.25
N CYS A 84 1.86 -9.72 8.33
CA CYS A 84 2.36 -11.09 8.35
C CYS A 84 1.36 -11.97 9.13
N PRO A 85 0.70 -12.96 8.50
CA PRO A 85 -0.24 -13.84 9.18
C PRO A 85 0.35 -14.49 10.41
N GLY A 86 -0.39 -14.49 11.53
CA GLY A 86 0.02 -15.06 12.82
C GLY A 86 1.09 -14.29 13.56
N LEU A 87 1.51 -13.12 13.10
CA LEU A 87 2.51 -12.28 13.76
C LEU A 87 1.96 -10.92 14.19
N ASN A 88 1.57 -10.08 13.24
CA ASN A 88 1.07 -8.73 13.51
C ASN A 88 -0.35 -8.50 12.95
N ASP A 89 -1.09 -9.57 12.67
CA ASP A 89 -2.50 -9.57 12.30
C ASP A 89 -3.44 -9.67 13.53
N GLY A 90 -4.75 -9.76 13.28
CA GLY A 90 -5.76 -9.90 14.33
C GLY A 90 -5.67 -8.81 15.40
N LYS A 91 -5.65 -9.18 16.68
CA LYS A 91 -5.62 -8.24 17.82
C LYS A 91 -4.41 -7.30 17.82
N GLU A 92 -3.28 -7.76 17.31
CA GLU A 92 -2.09 -6.92 17.19
C GLU A 92 -2.27 -5.83 16.14
N LEU A 93 -2.93 -6.17 15.02
CA LEU A 93 -3.31 -5.20 14.02
C LEU A 93 -4.32 -4.18 14.57
N GLU A 94 -5.39 -4.66 15.24
CA GLU A 94 -6.41 -3.79 15.85
C GLU A 94 -5.77 -2.79 16.84
N LYS A 95 -4.85 -3.26 17.69
CA LYS A 95 -4.08 -2.40 18.59
C LYS A 95 -3.26 -1.36 17.83
N THR A 96 -2.53 -1.79 16.83
CA THR A 96 -1.67 -0.91 16.02
C THR A 96 -2.49 0.16 15.30
N LEU A 97 -3.63 -0.22 14.70
CA LEU A 97 -4.53 0.72 14.03
C LEU A 97 -5.16 1.70 15.02
N THR A 98 -5.56 1.22 16.21
CA THR A 98 -6.07 2.11 17.27
C THR A 98 -5.04 3.17 17.65
N ASP A 99 -3.79 2.75 17.92
CA ASP A 99 -2.71 3.66 18.30
C ASP A 99 -2.42 4.69 17.19
N LEU A 100 -2.40 4.27 15.92
CA LEU A 100 -2.13 5.16 14.78
C LEU A 100 -3.29 6.11 14.52
N CYS A 101 -4.54 5.64 14.59
CA CYS A 101 -5.72 6.50 14.44
C CYS A 101 -5.83 7.57 15.53
N MET A 102 -5.36 7.28 16.76
CA MET A 102 -5.31 8.29 17.83
C MET A 102 -4.30 9.40 17.56
N LEU A 103 -3.37 9.22 16.63
CA LEU A 103 -2.41 10.26 16.22
C LEU A 103 -2.93 11.16 15.10
N TYR A 104 -4.17 10.98 14.64
CA TYR A 104 -4.80 11.89 13.68
C TYR A 104 -4.89 13.31 14.25
N PRO A 105 -4.66 14.40 13.49
CA PRO A 105 -4.39 14.43 12.03
C PRO A 105 -2.91 14.30 11.64
N ALA A 106 -1.99 14.10 12.58
CA ALA A 106 -0.57 13.97 12.25
C ALA A 106 -0.31 12.70 11.42
N VAL A 107 -0.88 11.55 11.80
CA VAL A 107 -0.93 10.38 10.93
C VAL A 107 -2.06 10.59 9.93
N LYS A 108 -1.68 10.90 8.70
CA LYS A 108 -2.58 11.21 7.60
C LYS A 108 -3.11 9.95 6.92
N SER A 109 -2.25 8.96 6.76
CA SER A 109 -2.66 7.70 6.14
C SER A 109 -1.90 6.49 6.67
N VAL A 110 -2.57 5.33 6.62
CA VAL A 110 -2.05 4.02 7.00
C VAL A 110 -2.33 3.03 5.87
N ALA A 111 -1.29 2.57 5.17
CA ALA A 111 -1.41 1.48 4.21
C ALA A 111 -1.04 0.15 4.86
N CYS A 112 -1.89 -0.86 4.69
CA CYS A 112 -1.54 -2.23 4.99
C CYS A 112 -1.31 -3.02 3.71
N VAL A 113 -0.15 -3.66 3.61
CA VAL A 113 0.24 -4.50 2.47
C VAL A 113 0.53 -5.92 2.96
N PRO A 114 0.18 -6.97 2.22
CA PRO A 114 0.50 -8.33 2.61
C PRO A 114 2.00 -8.60 2.48
N VAL A 115 2.53 -9.47 3.34
CA VAL A 115 3.91 -9.91 3.22
C VAL A 115 4.12 -10.71 1.93
N GLY A 116 5.13 -10.31 1.15
CA GLY A 116 5.64 -11.09 0.03
C GLY A 116 6.79 -11.99 0.46
N VAL A 117 6.90 -13.17 -0.14
CA VAL A 117 8.04 -14.06 0.06
C VAL A 117 8.71 -14.35 -1.28
N THR A 118 10.03 -14.50 -1.24
CA THR A 118 10.84 -14.89 -2.40
C THR A 118 11.51 -16.24 -2.15
N ARG A 119 12.01 -16.90 -3.20
CA ARG A 119 12.77 -18.15 -3.09
C ARG A 119 14.10 -18.01 -2.35
N PHE A 120 14.59 -16.80 -2.16
CA PHE A 120 15.88 -16.52 -1.50
C PHE A 120 15.76 -16.40 0.02
N ARG A 121 15.04 -17.34 0.66
CA ARG A 121 14.72 -17.27 2.10
C ARG A 121 15.30 -18.41 2.96
N ASP A 122 16.27 -19.17 2.48
CA ASP A 122 16.78 -20.39 3.13
C ASP A 122 17.23 -20.19 4.58
N LYS A 123 17.67 -18.98 4.95
CA LYS A 123 18.15 -18.62 6.30
C LYS A 123 17.20 -17.69 7.07
N LEU A 124 16.02 -17.43 6.52
CA LEU A 124 15.03 -16.55 7.15
C LEU A 124 13.90 -17.37 7.80
N PRO A 125 13.22 -16.84 8.82
CA PRO A 125 12.05 -17.48 9.40
C PRO A 125 11.00 -17.78 8.33
N LYS A 126 10.30 -18.89 8.47
CA LYS A 126 9.14 -19.17 7.63
C LYS A 126 8.06 -18.13 7.92
N LEU A 127 7.47 -17.60 6.88
CA LEU A 127 6.30 -16.74 6.92
C LEU A 127 5.17 -17.41 6.17
N GLU A 128 3.96 -17.23 6.67
CA GLU A 128 2.76 -17.63 5.96
C GLU A 128 2.31 -16.51 5.02
N LEU A 129 1.78 -16.89 3.87
CA LEU A 129 1.15 -15.95 2.95
C LEU A 129 -0.35 -15.85 3.25
N PHE A 130 -0.94 -14.73 2.91
CA PHE A 130 -2.37 -14.59 2.93
C PHE A 130 -3.02 -15.49 1.87
N ASN A 131 -4.12 -16.11 2.24
CA ASN A 131 -5.04 -16.80 1.34
C ASN A 131 -6.34 -15.99 1.23
N GLU A 132 -7.30 -16.49 0.45
CA GLU A 132 -8.59 -15.83 0.22
C GLU A 132 -9.32 -15.49 1.53
N GLU A 133 -9.38 -16.43 2.48
CA GLU A 133 -10.08 -16.26 3.76
C GLU A 133 -9.35 -15.25 4.66
N THR A 134 -8.04 -15.42 4.83
CA THR A 134 -7.24 -14.57 5.75
C THR A 134 -7.09 -13.16 5.21
N ALA A 135 -6.96 -12.98 3.89
CA ALA A 135 -6.99 -11.67 3.25
C ALA A 135 -8.35 -10.98 3.43
N GLY A 136 -9.45 -11.74 3.30
CA GLY A 136 -10.79 -11.22 3.58
C GLY A 136 -10.94 -10.68 5.00
N LYS A 137 -10.46 -11.42 6.01
CA LYS A 137 -10.49 -10.97 7.42
C LYS A 137 -9.64 -9.73 7.65
N ALA A 138 -8.49 -9.62 6.99
CA ALA A 138 -7.64 -8.42 7.06
C ALA A 138 -8.38 -7.21 6.47
N ILE A 139 -9.02 -7.35 5.30
CA ILE A 139 -9.83 -6.28 4.69
C ILE A 139 -10.94 -5.85 5.66
N ASP A 140 -11.71 -6.79 6.25
CA ASP A 140 -12.80 -6.46 7.17
C ASP A 140 -12.31 -5.59 8.34
N THR A 141 -11.14 -5.92 8.91
CA THR A 141 -10.54 -5.13 9.98
C THR A 141 -10.11 -3.74 9.48
N LEU A 142 -9.45 -3.66 8.33
CA LEU A 142 -8.94 -2.40 7.78
C LEU A 142 -10.07 -1.45 7.36
N GLU A 143 -11.10 -1.99 6.71
CA GLU A 143 -12.29 -1.22 6.34
C GLU A 143 -13.03 -0.70 7.55
N PHE A 144 -13.19 -1.52 8.62
CA PHE A 144 -13.80 -1.08 9.86
C PHE A 144 -13.11 0.16 10.45
N PHE A 145 -11.77 0.18 10.53
CA PHE A 145 -11.02 1.34 11.00
C PHE A 145 -11.10 2.53 10.03
N GLY A 146 -11.05 2.26 8.73
CA GLY A 146 -11.20 3.29 7.70
C GLY A 146 -12.57 3.97 7.76
N ASP A 147 -13.64 3.18 7.88
CA ASP A 147 -15.02 3.68 8.00
C ASP A 147 -15.22 4.48 9.28
N MET A 148 -14.71 3.99 10.42
CA MET A 148 -14.75 4.70 11.70
C MET A 148 -14.08 6.08 11.60
N MET A 149 -12.94 6.18 10.94
CA MET A 149 -12.24 7.46 10.74
C MET A 149 -13.03 8.36 9.79
N PHE A 150 -13.57 7.82 8.72
CA PHE A 150 -14.40 8.55 7.77
C PHE A 150 -15.70 9.09 8.40
N GLU A 151 -16.39 8.28 9.19
CA GLU A 151 -17.59 8.72 9.92
C GLU A 151 -17.28 9.88 10.88
N LYS A 152 -16.11 9.82 11.54
CA LYS A 152 -15.76 10.81 12.58
C LYS A 152 -15.16 12.09 12.01
N TYR A 153 -14.33 11.98 10.99
CA TYR A 153 -13.49 13.08 10.50
C TYR A 153 -13.73 13.45 9.04
N HIS A 154 -14.58 12.69 8.32
CA HIS A 154 -14.77 12.77 6.86
C HIS A 154 -13.45 12.56 6.09
N ASP A 155 -12.55 11.77 6.67
CA ASP A 155 -11.24 11.45 6.15
C ASP A 155 -10.96 9.96 6.39
N ARG A 156 -10.70 9.21 5.31
CA ARG A 156 -10.37 7.80 5.41
C ARG A 156 -8.87 7.65 5.59
N VAL A 157 -8.47 7.29 6.79
CA VAL A 157 -7.05 7.20 7.16
C VAL A 157 -6.46 5.82 6.89
N VAL A 158 -7.26 4.75 6.95
CA VAL A 158 -6.78 3.36 6.88
C VAL A 158 -7.21 2.70 5.57
N TYR A 159 -6.24 2.07 4.90
CA TYR A 159 -6.43 1.43 3.60
C TYR A 159 -5.77 0.05 3.53
N ALA A 160 -6.47 -0.91 2.93
CA ALA A 160 -5.89 -2.15 2.43
C ALA A 160 -5.31 -1.92 1.03
N SER A 161 -4.15 -2.52 0.74
CA SER A 161 -3.62 -2.50 -0.63
C SER A 161 -4.47 -3.34 -1.57
N ASP A 162 -4.39 -3.05 -2.86
CA ASP A 162 -5.11 -3.76 -3.93
C ASP A 162 -4.84 -5.27 -3.90
N GLU A 163 -3.63 -5.67 -3.50
CA GLU A 163 -3.23 -7.07 -3.39
C GLU A 163 -4.11 -7.86 -2.40
N PHE A 164 -4.57 -7.23 -1.32
CA PHE A 164 -5.51 -7.87 -0.41
C PHE A 164 -6.84 -8.19 -1.08
N TYR A 165 -7.41 -7.23 -1.83
CA TYR A 165 -8.68 -7.42 -2.54
C TYR A 165 -8.55 -8.48 -3.63
N LEU A 166 -7.45 -8.46 -4.40
CA LEU A 166 -7.17 -9.44 -5.43
C LEU A 166 -7.00 -10.85 -4.84
N THR A 167 -6.28 -10.97 -3.71
CA THR A 167 -6.07 -12.25 -3.01
C THR A 167 -7.37 -12.78 -2.43
N ALA A 168 -8.20 -11.92 -1.85
CA ALA A 168 -9.50 -12.26 -1.29
C ALA A 168 -10.59 -12.45 -2.35
N LYS A 169 -10.30 -12.19 -3.61
CA LYS A 169 -11.27 -12.17 -4.74
C LYS A 169 -12.48 -11.29 -4.44
N ARG A 170 -12.27 -10.20 -3.71
CA ARG A 170 -13.30 -9.22 -3.42
C ARG A 170 -13.34 -8.14 -4.49
N LYS A 171 -14.53 -7.53 -4.65
CA LYS A 171 -14.66 -6.34 -5.52
C LYS A 171 -13.73 -5.25 -5.01
N MET A 172 -12.97 -4.65 -5.94
CA MET A 172 -12.15 -3.47 -5.65
C MET A 172 -13.06 -2.29 -5.29
N PRO A 173 -12.74 -1.47 -4.29
CA PRO A 173 -13.43 -0.21 -4.05
C PRO A 173 -13.38 0.70 -5.29
N ASP A 174 -14.38 1.58 -5.41
CA ASP A 174 -14.45 2.54 -6.50
C ASP A 174 -13.41 3.66 -6.32
N TYR A 175 -13.11 4.42 -7.38
CA TYR A 175 -12.03 5.42 -7.42
C TYR A 175 -12.11 6.44 -6.27
N GLU A 176 -13.30 6.92 -5.95
CA GLU A 176 -13.56 7.94 -4.93
C GLU A 176 -13.27 7.46 -3.50
N PHE A 177 -13.21 6.15 -3.27
CA PHE A 177 -12.87 5.55 -1.98
C PHE A 177 -11.46 5.94 -1.51
N TYR A 178 -10.55 6.19 -2.44
CA TYR A 178 -9.12 6.39 -2.16
C TYR A 178 -8.73 7.86 -1.93
N GLY A 179 -9.67 8.80 -2.03
CA GLY A 179 -9.42 10.23 -1.80
C GLY A 179 -8.27 10.77 -2.65
N ASP A 180 -7.26 11.32 -2.00
CA ASP A 180 -6.09 11.92 -2.66
C ASP A 180 -5.02 10.88 -3.09
N PHE A 181 -5.27 9.58 -2.91
CA PHE A 181 -4.33 8.51 -3.24
C PHE A 181 -2.98 8.60 -2.51
N ASP A 182 -2.97 9.05 -1.28
CA ASP A 182 -1.76 9.24 -0.44
C ASP A 182 -0.86 8.00 -0.33
N GLN A 183 -1.41 6.81 -0.58
CA GLN A 183 -0.72 5.53 -0.45
C GLN A 183 -0.55 4.80 -1.80
N PHE A 184 -0.60 5.54 -2.91
CA PHE A 184 -0.51 4.97 -4.26
C PHE A 184 0.74 4.09 -4.45
N GLU A 185 1.90 4.57 -4.00
CA GLU A 185 3.18 3.86 -4.07
C GLU A 185 3.21 2.53 -3.26
N ASN A 186 2.28 2.37 -2.32
CA ASN A 186 2.08 1.13 -1.58
C ASN A 186 1.05 0.19 -2.23
N GLY A 187 0.65 0.47 -3.47
CA GLY A 187 -0.33 -0.34 -4.19
C GLY A 187 -1.75 -0.18 -3.65
N VAL A 188 -2.10 1.01 -3.15
CA VAL A 188 -3.46 1.35 -2.69
C VAL A 188 -4.16 2.15 -3.77
N GLY A 189 -5.18 1.58 -4.37
CA GLY A 189 -5.99 2.24 -5.39
C GLY A 189 -5.40 2.26 -6.80
N MET A 190 -4.27 1.59 -7.05
CA MET A 190 -3.67 1.52 -8.39
C MET A 190 -4.60 0.86 -9.41
N CYS A 191 -5.30 -0.21 -9.01
CA CYS A 191 -6.25 -0.89 -9.87
C CYS A 191 -7.45 0.00 -10.20
N ALA A 192 -7.98 0.74 -9.22
CA ALA A 192 -9.08 1.65 -9.41
C ALA A 192 -8.69 2.84 -10.31
N SER A 193 -7.49 3.41 -10.11
CA SER A 193 -6.95 4.47 -10.97
C SER A 193 -6.78 4.00 -12.42
N LEU A 194 -6.12 2.85 -12.62
CA LEU A 194 -5.96 2.27 -13.97
C LEU A 194 -7.31 2.05 -14.65
N GLN A 195 -8.29 1.50 -13.93
CA GLN A 195 -9.60 1.23 -14.48
C GLN A 195 -10.33 2.53 -14.85
N LYS A 196 -10.26 3.55 -13.99
CA LYS A 196 -10.87 4.86 -14.23
C LYS A 196 -10.25 5.55 -15.44
N GLU A 197 -8.91 5.65 -15.48
CA GLU A 197 -8.19 6.25 -16.60
C GLU A 197 -8.48 5.54 -17.92
N PHE A 198 -8.58 4.21 -17.89
CA PHE A 198 -8.91 3.42 -19.07
C PHE A 198 -10.33 3.69 -19.57
N ILE A 199 -11.32 3.76 -18.66
CA ILE A 199 -12.72 4.07 -19.00
C ILE A 199 -12.82 5.48 -19.56
N ASP A 200 -12.17 6.45 -18.93
CA ASP A 200 -12.17 7.84 -19.39
C ASP A 200 -11.54 7.98 -20.78
N ALA A 201 -10.40 7.33 -21.01
CA ALA A 201 -9.76 7.32 -22.33
C ALA A 201 -10.65 6.71 -23.42
N LEU A 202 -11.42 5.64 -23.12
CA LEU A 202 -12.39 5.09 -24.05
C LEU A 202 -13.57 6.05 -24.30
N ALA A 203 -14.04 6.74 -23.25
CA ALA A 203 -15.11 7.72 -23.37
C ALA A 203 -14.69 8.88 -24.27
N ASP A 204 -13.48 9.43 -24.09
CA ASP A 204 -12.91 10.47 -24.94
C ASP A 204 -12.82 10.01 -26.41
N LYS A 205 -12.34 8.77 -26.65
CA LYS A 205 -12.27 8.23 -28.02
C LYS A 205 -13.64 8.15 -28.68
N ARG A 206 -14.69 7.81 -27.95
CA ARG A 206 -16.08 7.80 -28.47
C ARG A 206 -16.55 9.22 -28.77
N GLU A 207 -16.32 10.16 -27.85
CA GLU A 207 -16.75 11.55 -27.99
C GLU A 207 -16.13 12.24 -29.23
N PHE A 208 -14.84 12.00 -29.46
CA PHE A 208 -14.11 12.55 -30.59
C PHE A 208 -14.26 11.74 -31.89
N GLY A 209 -15.05 10.65 -31.88
CA GLY A 209 -15.26 9.79 -33.06
C GLY A 209 -13.98 9.08 -33.52
N GLU A 210 -13.07 8.80 -32.59
CA GLU A 210 -11.77 8.16 -32.87
C GLU A 210 -11.81 6.64 -32.69
N THR A 211 -13.01 6.05 -32.59
CA THR A 211 -13.18 4.59 -32.62
C THR A 211 -13.12 4.12 -34.09
N ASP A 212 -12.56 2.92 -34.28
CA ASP A 212 -12.42 2.36 -35.63
C ASP A 212 -12.50 0.82 -35.59
N ASP A 213 -12.52 0.22 -36.78
CA ASP A 213 -12.59 -1.23 -36.99
C ASP A 213 -11.28 -1.81 -37.54
N LYS A 214 -10.17 -1.10 -37.43
CA LYS A 214 -8.86 -1.61 -37.87
C LYS A 214 -8.46 -2.86 -37.09
N GLU A 215 -7.86 -3.78 -37.80
CA GLU A 215 -7.26 -4.96 -37.15
C GLU A 215 -6.06 -4.56 -36.30
N ARG A 216 -6.07 -5.01 -35.03
CA ARG A 216 -4.97 -4.83 -34.06
C ARG A 216 -4.73 -6.12 -33.29
N HIS A 217 -3.48 -6.40 -33.01
CA HIS A 217 -3.09 -7.47 -32.12
C HIS A 217 -2.20 -6.88 -31.01
N ILE A 218 -2.71 -6.91 -29.78
CA ILE A 218 -2.06 -6.35 -28.60
C ILE A 218 -1.68 -7.51 -27.67
N SER A 219 -0.40 -7.60 -27.31
CA SER A 219 0.10 -8.56 -26.34
C SER A 219 0.45 -7.82 -25.05
N VAL A 220 -0.15 -8.23 -23.93
CA VAL A 220 0.09 -7.64 -22.60
C VAL A 220 0.68 -8.69 -21.69
N ALA A 221 1.86 -8.40 -21.12
CA ALA A 221 2.46 -9.23 -20.08
C ALA A 221 2.13 -8.63 -18.70
N THR A 222 1.64 -9.47 -17.77
CA THR A 222 1.25 -9.02 -16.43
C THR A 222 1.48 -10.10 -15.37
N GLY A 223 1.49 -9.71 -14.09
CA GLY A 223 1.54 -10.66 -12.97
C GLY A 223 0.25 -11.47 -12.80
N VAL A 224 0.35 -12.59 -12.09
CA VAL A 224 -0.77 -13.52 -11.89
C VAL A 224 -2.01 -12.84 -11.30
N LEU A 225 -1.83 -12.00 -10.28
CA LEU A 225 -2.94 -11.36 -9.57
C LEU A 225 -3.64 -10.27 -10.41
N ALA A 226 -2.90 -9.55 -11.24
CA ALA A 226 -3.46 -8.48 -12.06
C ALA A 226 -4.10 -8.98 -13.38
N ALA A 227 -3.83 -10.21 -13.80
CA ALA A 227 -4.30 -10.74 -15.07
C ALA A 227 -5.83 -10.65 -15.25
N PRO A 228 -6.69 -10.98 -14.28
CA PRO A 228 -8.14 -10.86 -14.43
C PRO A 228 -8.61 -9.41 -14.68
N LEU A 229 -7.97 -8.42 -14.07
CA LEU A 229 -8.25 -7.02 -14.33
C LEU A 229 -7.88 -6.65 -15.77
N ILE A 230 -6.68 -6.99 -16.22
CA ILE A 230 -6.20 -6.70 -17.57
C ILE A 230 -7.08 -7.39 -18.65
N GLU A 231 -7.51 -8.63 -18.40
CA GLU A 231 -8.45 -9.32 -19.29
C GLU A 231 -9.80 -8.59 -19.36
N THR A 232 -10.27 -8.04 -18.25
CA THR A 232 -11.51 -7.25 -18.21
C THR A 232 -11.37 -5.97 -19.02
N LEU A 233 -10.28 -5.23 -18.87
CA LEU A 233 -9.99 -4.04 -19.66
C LEU A 233 -9.87 -4.38 -21.17
N GLY A 234 -9.23 -5.50 -21.50
CA GLY A 234 -9.15 -5.99 -22.88
C GLY A 234 -10.52 -6.31 -23.50
N LYS A 235 -11.47 -6.83 -22.70
CA LYS A 235 -12.87 -7.03 -23.17
C LYS A 235 -13.59 -5.71 -23.39
N MET A 236 -13.38 -4.72 -22.52
CA MET A 236 -13.97 -3.38 -22.66
C MET A 236 -13.46 -2.70 -23.93
N LEU A 237 -12.15 -2.81 -24.22
CA LEU A 237 -11.55 -2.24 -25.44
C LEU A 237 -12.23 -2.72 -26.72
N LYS A 238 -12.61 -4.00 -26.79
CA LYS A 238 -13.28 -4.60 -27.97
C LYS A 238 -14.64 -4.00 -28.27
N THR A 239 -15.28 -3.33 -27.31
CA THR A 239 -16.55 -2.65 -27.53
C THR A 239 -16.40 -1.48 -28.52
N ASP A 240 -15.28 -0.78 -28.45
CA ASP A 240 -15.01 0.41 -29.25
C ASP A 240 -14.07 0.12 -30.44
N PHE A 241 -13.30 -0.95 -30.32
CA PHE A 241 -12.34 -1.42 -31.34
C PHE A 241 -12.54 -2.91 -31.60
N PRO A 242 -13.63 -3.30 -32.31
CA PRO A 242 -14.11 -4.70 -32.38
C PRO A 242 -13.12 -5.67 -33.02
N ASN A 243 -12.26 -5.19 -33.93
CA ASN A 243 -11.24 -6.01 -34.59
C ASN A 243 -9.89 -6.03 -33.85
N THR A 244 -9.89 -5.68 -32.56
CA THR A 244 -8.70 -5.78 -31.71
C THR A 244 -8.64 -7.12 -31.00
N VAL A 245 -7.57 -7.87 -31.17
CA VAL A 245 -7.23 -9.05 -30.37
C VAL A 245 -6.31 -8.63 -29.24
N VAL A 246 -6.67 -8.98 -28.02
CA VAL A 246 -5.84 -8.74 -26.81
C VAL A 246 -5.46 -10.08 -26.21
N ASP A 247 -4.17 -10.40 -26.23
CA ASP A 247 -3.60 -11.58 -25.57
C ASP A 247 -2.93 -11.17 -24.28
N VAL A 248 -3.36 -11.78 -23.16
CA VAL A 248 -2.81 -11.53 -21.83
C VAL A 248 -1.88 -12.68 -21.42
N TYR A 249 -0.61 -12.39 -21.25
CA TYR A 249 0.41 -13.34 -20.84
C TYR A 249 0.72 -13.17 -19.35
N THR A 250 0.44 -14.21 -18.59
CA THR A 250 0.67 -14.22 -17.14
C THR A 250 2.10 -14.61 -16.82
N ILE A 251 2.84 -13.73 -16.16
CA ILE A 251 4.21 -13.96 -15.70
C ILE A 251 4.17 -14.33 -14.21
N ARG A 252 4.73 -15.48 -13.88
CA ARG A 252 4.92 -15.88 -12.48
C ARG A 252 6.20 -15.25 -11.94
N ASN A 253 6.08 -14.58 -10.80
CA ASN A 253 7.22 -14.16 -10.00
C ASN A 253 7.57 -15.27 -9.01
N ASP A 254 8.82 -15.72 -9.03
CA ASP A 254 9.38 -16.72 -8.10
C ASP A 254 10.03 -16.04 -6.88
#